data_e7879a5432a26aab2616741b02464860
#
_entry.id   e7879a5432a26aab2616741b02464860
#
_cell.length_a   1.000
_cell.length_b   1.000
_cell.length_c   1.000
_cell.angle_alpha   90.00
_cell.angle_beta   90.00
_cell.angle_gamma   90.00
#
_symmetry.space_group_name_H-M   'P 1'
#
loop_
_entity.id
_entity.type
_entity.pdbx_description
1 polymer ?
#
loop_
_entity_poly.entity_id
_entity_poly.type
_entity_poly.pdbx_seq_one_letter_code
_entity_poly.pdbx_strand_id
1 'polypeptide(L)'
;RGLGDVYKRQVVVGMSGGVDSSAAAYLLKQQGYDVIGVTMQIWQQEDTCTIEHEGGCCGLSAVEDARRVANQIGIPYYVMNFREEFQENVIDYFVKEYRAGRTPNPCIACNRYVKWESLLQKSLAIGADYIATGHYAKIVQLENGRYTLIRSDAKGKDQTYALYNLTQNQLSHTLFPIGSYEKPQIRAIAEKAGLQVAHKPDSQEICFVPDNDYAGFIERETNEVEKPGNFVLTSGEILGTHKGIGHYTIGQRKGLGIAFGEPMFVVEICPETNEVVLGKNDEVFTDWLKANQVNHMAVDHFEVGQKVTARIRYNHGGAKAVISEVTEDSFSLTFEEPVRAVTPGQAVVLYLSLIHI
;
A
#
# COMPACT_ATOMS: atom_id res chain seq x y z
N ARG A 1 0.44 51.01 -5.55
CA ARG A 1 1.61 50.57 -4.76
C ARG A 1 1.27 49.17 -4.30
N GLY A 2 1.72 48.17 -5.10
CA GLY A 2 1.40 46.77 -4.87
C GLY A 2 2.08 46.27 -3.61
N LEU A 3 1.25 45.80 -2.68
CA LEU A 3 1.66 44.74 -1.77
C LEU A 3 1.82 43.51 -2.66
N GLY A 4 3.06 43.04 -2.83
CA GLY A 4 3.30 41.83 -3.58
C GLY A 4 2.44 40.74 -3.00
N ASP A 5 1.59 40.13 -3.83
CA ASP A 5 0.90 38.91 -3.49
C ASP A 5 2.00 37.91 -3.08
N VAL A 6 2.03 37.60 -1.79
CA VAL A 6 2.88 36.51 -1.30
C VAL A 6 2.33 35.27 -1.97
N TYR A 7 3.05 34.75 -2.98
CA TYR A 7 2.66 33.56 -3.71
C TYR A 7 2.51 32.42 -2.71
N LYS A 8 1.29 32.02 -2.47
CA LYS A 8 0.99 30.87 -1.61
C LYS A 8 1.18 29.62 -2.43
N ARG A 9 2.01 28.71 -1.94
CA ARG A 9 2.18 27.40 -2.57
C ARG A 9 0.87 26.63 -2.54
N GLN A 10 0.46 26.15 -3.70
CA GLN A 10 -0.80 25.41 -3.86
C GLN A 10 -0.60 23.93 -3.64
N VAL A 11 -1.48 23.30 -2.87
CA VAL A 11 -1.43 21.88 -2.53
C VAL A 11 -2.76 21.21 -2.82
N VAL A 12 -2.71 20.13 -3.61
CA VAL A 12 -3.85 19.24 -3.82
C VAL A 12 -3.79 18.12 -2.78
N VAL A 13 -4.81 18.01 -1.94
CA VAL A 13 -4.90 17.00 -0.89
C VAL A 13 -5.85 15.90 -1.31
N GLY A 14 -5.34 14.66 -1.38
CA GLY A 14 -6.16 13.46 -1.57
C GLY A 14 -7.00 13.19 -0.32
N MET A 15 -8.31 13.41 -0.41
CA MET A 15 -9.27 13.26 0.68
C MET A 15 -10.10 11.99 0.52
N SER A 16 -9.95 11.04 1.43
CA SER A 16 -10.67 9.74 1.43
C SER A 16 -11.93 9.74 2.29
N GLY A 17 -12.34 10.89 2.85
CA GLY A 17 -13.43 10.95 3.83
C GLY A 17 -13.09 10.36 5.20
N GLY A 18 -11.82 10.03 5.46
CA GLY A 18 -11.31 9.59 6.75
C GLY A 18 -10.66 10.72 7.56
N VAL A 19 -10.41 10.48 8.84
CA VAL A 19 -9.85 11.47 9.77
C VAL A 19 -8.44 11.92 9.35
N ASP A 20 -7.60 11.03 8.84
CA ASP A 20 -6.20 11.31 8.53
C ASP A 20 -6.06 12.31 7.37
N SER A 21 -6.75 12.08 6.26
CA SER A 21 -6.74 13.00 5.12
C SER A 21 -7.41 14.33 5.42
N SER A 22 -8.44 14.32 6.27
CA SER A 22 -9.13 15.51 6.73
C SER A 22 -8.24 16.38 7.63
N ALA A 23 -7.53 15.76 8.58
CA ALA A 23 -6.57 16.45 9.42
C ALA A 23 -5.38 16.97 8.60
N ALA A 24 -4.92 16.22 7.59
CA ALA A 24 -3.89 16.66 6.67
C ALA A 24 -4.27 17.95 5.95
N ALA A 25 -5.48 18.02 5.39
CA ALA A 25 -5.99 19.21 4.72
C ALA A 25 -6.12 20.41 5.68
N TYR A 26 -6.64 20.16 6.88
CA TYR A 26 -6.74 21.19 7.92
C TYR A 26 -5.38 21.75 8.32
N LEU A 27 -4.40 20.89 8.61
CA LEU A 27 -3.04 21.30 9.03
C LEU A 27 -2.34 22.12 7.94
N LEU A 28 -2.42 21.72 6.67
CA LEU A 28 -1.82 22.47 5.57
C LEU A 28 -2.46 23.85 5.42
N LYS A 29 -3.78 23.97 5.55
CA LYS A 29 -4.44 25.27 5.56
C LYS A 29 -3.98 26.15 6.72
N GLN A 30 -3.83 25.59 7.93
CA GLN A 30 -3.28 26.33 9.08
C GLN A 30 -1.84 26.79 8.86
N GLN A 31 -1.05 26.04 8.09
CA GLN A 31 0.33 26.38 7.70
C GLN A 31 0.38 27.45 6.59
N GLY A 32 -0.76 27.89 6.06
CA GLY A 32 -0.85 28.97 5.09
C GLY A 32 -0.79 28.54 3.62
N TYR A 33 -0.85 27.24 3.32
CA TYR A 33 -0.97 26.77 1.95
C TYR A 33 -2.32 27.12 1.33
N ASP A 34 -2.34 27.26 0.01
CA ASP A 34 -3.56 27.28 -0.79
C ASP A 34 -3.98 25.83 -1.07
N VAL A 35 -4.97 25.34 -0.33
CA VAL A 35 -5.34 23.92 -0.30
C VAL A 35 -6.55 23.65 -1.17
N ILE A 36 -6.45 22.64 -2.03
CA ILE A 36 -7.56 22.09 -2.83
C ILE A 36 -7.78 20.64 -2.38
N GLY A 37 -9.00 20.28 -1.95
CA GLY A 37 -9.39 18.92 -1.63
C GLY A 37 -9.81 18.15 -2.88
N VAL A 38 -9.32 16.93 -3.05
CA VAL A 38 -9.71 16.04 -4.14
C VAL A 38 -10.04 14.65 -3.61
N THR A 39 -11.25 14.15 -3.90
CA THR A 39 -11.55 12.71 -3.77
C THR A 39 -11.37 12.02 -5.12
N MET A 40 -10.60 10.96 -5.11
CA MET A 40 -10.41 10.10 -6.29
C MET A 40 -11.55 9.10 -6.36
N GLN A 41 -12.36 9.17 -7.42
CA GLN A 41 -13.36 8.16 -7.71
C GLN A 41 -12.67 7.02 -8.46
N ILE A 42 -12.34 5.94 -7.74
CA ILE A 42 -11.53 4.83 -8.23
C ILE A 42 -12.34 3.58 -8.54
N TRP A 43 -13.53 3.44 -7.97
CA TRP A 43 -14.37 2.26 -8.17
C TRP A 43 -15.85 2.62 -8.10
N GLN A 44 -16.69 1.87 -8.80
CA GLN A 44 -18.13 1.99 -8.73
C GLN A 44 -18.69 0.60 -8.42
N GLN A 45 -19.39 0.50 -7.32
CA GLN A 45 -20.22 -0.67 -7.05
C GLN A 45 -21.43 -0.56 -7.98
N GLU A 46 -21.49 -1.35 -9.03
CA GLU A 46 -22.69 -1.48 -9.84
C GLU A 46 -23.74 -2.21 -9.02
N ASP A 47 -24.88 -1.54 -8.84
CA ASP A 47 -26.20 -2.07 -8.50
C ASP A 47 -26.30 -3.29 -7.57
N THR A 48 -25.87 -3.15 -6.33
CA THR A 48 -26.54 -3.87 -5.25
C THR A 48 -27.09 -2.86 -4.24
N CYS A 49 -28.36 -2.55 -4.38
CA CYS A 49 -29.17 -1.77 -3.44
C CYS A 49 -29.33 -2.43 -2.06
N THR A 50 -28.38 -3.26 -1.65
CA THR A 50 -28.45 -3.97 -0.36
C THR A 50 -27.04 -4.07 0.20
N ILE A 51 -26.83 -3.36 1.27
CA ILE A 51 -25.68 -3.35 2.18
C ILE A 51 -24.77 -2.13 1.96
N GLU A 52 -25.08 -1.05 2.69
CA GLU A 52 -24.14 -0.02 3.06
C GLU A 52 -23.00 -0.64 3.86
N HIS A 53 -21.95 -1.10 3.20
CA HIS A 53 -20.70 -1.37 3.89
C HIS A 53 -20.01 -0.04 4.17
N GLU A 54 -20.20 0.47 5.37
CA GLU A 54 -19.46 1.58 5.93
C GLU A 54 -17.98 1.19 6.00
N GLY A 55 -17.15 1.64 5.06
CA GLY A 55 -15.71 1.45 5.21
C GLY A 55 -14.81 1.64 4.00
N GLY A 56 -15.33 1.72 2.78
CA GLY A 56 -14.49 1.96 1.58
C GLY A 56 -14.09 3.43 1.42
N CYS A 57 -12.83 3.70 1.03
CA CYS A 57 -12.29 5.05 0.82
C CYS A 57 -13.02 5.86 -0.29
N CYS A 58 -13.92 5.27 -1.06
CA CYS A 58 -14.47 5.83 -2.30
C CYS A 58 -15.97 5.66 -2.46
N GLY A 59 -16.69 5.20 -1.44
CA GLY A 59 -18.14 5.15 -1.42
C GLY A 59 -18.78 6.56 -1.41
N LEU A 60 -20.05 6.68 -1.77
CA LEU A 60 -20.80 7.96 -1.75
C LEU A 60 -20.70 8.66 -0.39
N SER A 61 -20.77 7.90 0.71
CA SER A 61 -20.60 8.43 2.06
C SER A 61 -19.22 9.04 2.30
N ALA A 62 -18.16 8.44 1.77
CA ALA A 62 -16.79 8.96 1.89
C ALA A 62 -16.60 10.27 1.10
N VAL A 63 -17.20 10.38 -0.09
CA VAL A 63 -17.21 11.61 -0.89
C VAL A 63 -17.96 12.73 -0.16
N GLU A 64 -19.10 12.41 0.44
CA GLU A 64 -19.87 13.39 1.21
C GLU A 64 -19.16 13.85 2.47
N ASP A 65 -18.52 12.93 3.22
CA ASP A 65 -17.72 13.27 4.38
C ASP A 65 -16.55 14.19 4.01
N ALA A 66 -15.81 13.87 2.94
CA ALA A 66 -14.73 14.71 2.43
C ALA A 66 -15.24 16.12 2.01
N ARG A 67 -16.39 16.18 1.35
CA ARG A 67 -17.03 17.44 0.94
C ARG A 67 -17.43 18.28 2.15
N ARG A 68 -18.06 17.68 3.16
CA ARG A 68 -18.44 18.36 4.41
C ARG A 68 -17.21 18.94 5.12
N VAL A 69 -16.15 18.14 5.26
CA VAL A 69 -14.88 18.61 5.82
C VAL A 69 -14.30 19.75 5.02
N ALA A 70 -14.21 19.64 3.69
CA ALA A 70 -13.69 20.70 2.83
C ALA A 70 -14.47 22.01 2.98
N ASN A 71 -15.80 21.94 3.00
CA ASN A 71 -16.66 23.11 3.25
C ASN A 71 -16.41 23.71 4.63
N GLN A 72 -16.29 22.88 5.65
CA GLN A 72 -16.09 23.33 7.04
C GLN A 72 -14.75 24.04 7.21
N ILE A 73 -13.68 23.51 6.62
CA ILE A 73 -12.37 24.18 6.67
C ILE A 73 -12.22 25.28 5.62
N GLY A 74 -13.20 25.44 4.73
CA GLY A 74 -13.26 26.51 3.71
C GLY A 74 -12.20 26.36 2.63
N ILE A 75 -12.11 25.18 2.00
CA ILE A 75 -11.27 24.92 0.82
C ILE A 75 -12.10 24.47 -0.37
N PRO A 76 -11.68 24.75 -1.61
CA PRO A 76 -12.26 24.16 -2.81
C PRO A 76 -12.16 22.62 -2.76
N TYR A 77 -13.19 21.96 -3.30
CA TYR A 77 -13.26 20.50 -3.29
C TYR A 77 -13.79 19.95 -4.61
N TYR A 78 -13.12 18.94 -5.13
CA TYR A 78 -13.47 18.28 -6.38
C TYR A 78 -13.48 16.78 -6.25
N VAL A 79 -14.31 16.12 -7.05
CA VAL A 79 -14.27 14.66 -7.27
C VAL A 79 -13.70 14.43 -8.65
N MET A 80 -12.62 13.67 -8.73
CA MET A 80 -11.95 13.37 -9.99
C MET A 80 -12.08 11.89 -10.32
N ASN A 81 -12.34 11.58 -11.59
CA ASN A 81 -12.47 10.21 -12.07
C ASN A 81 -11.08 9.60 -12.32
N PHE A 82 -10.81 8.46 -11.67
CA PHE A 82 -9.60 7.64 -11.82
C PHE A 82 -9.93 6.15 -12.01
N ARG A 83 -11.13 5.85 -12.51
CA ARG A 83 -11.59 4.45 -12.64
C ARG A 83 -10.77 3.64 -13.62
N GLU A 84 -10.45 4.20 -14.77
CA GLU A 84 -9.64 3.54 -15.78
C GLU A 84 -8.25 3.24 -15.24
N GLU A 85 -7.57 4.25 -14.69
CA GLU A 85 -6.24 4.09 -14.11
C GLU A 85 -6.23 3.08 -12.95
N PHE A 86 -7.30 3.03 -12.16
CA PHE A 86 -7.43 2.08 -11.07
C PHE A 86 -7.72 0.67 -11.57
N GLN A 87 -8.60 0.51 -12.55
CA GLN A 87 -8.88 -0.78 -13.18
C GLN A 87 -7.61 -1.40 -13.75
N GLU A 88 -6.94 -0.69 -14.64
CA GLU A 88 -5.76 -1.20 -15.35
C GLU A 88 -4.58 -1.49 -14.42
N ASN A 89 -4.28 -0.57 -13.51
CA ASN A 89 -3.03 -0.62 -12.75
C ASN A 89 -3.17 -1.25 -11.36
N VAL A 90 -4.40 -1.40 -10.85
CA VAL A 90 -4.62 -1.97 -9.53
C VAL A 90 -5.41 -3.26 -9.59
N ILE A 91 -6.60 -3.27 -10.22
CA ILE A 91 -7.47 -4.45 -10.24
C ILE A 91 -6.90 -5.51 -11.19
N ASP A 92 -6.61 -5.15 -12.45
CA ASP A 92 -6.07 -6.09 -13.43
C ASP A 92 -4.71 -6.65 -13.00
N TYR A 93 -3.85 -5.78 -12.41
CA TYR A 93 -2.60 -6.21 -11.78
C TYR A 93 -2.85 -7.21 -10.65
N PHE A 94 -3.81 -6.93 -9.75
CA PHE A 94 -4.17 -7.80 -8.63
C PHE A 94 -4.62 -9.18 -9.13
N VAL A 95 -5.52 -9.22 -10.10
CA VAL A 95 -6.01 -10.46 -10.72
C VAL A 95 -4.85 -11.25 -11.37
N LYS A 96 -4.03 -10.57 -12.17
CA LYS A 96 -2.89 -11.18 -12.87
C LYS A 96 -1.89 -11.82 -11.89
N GLU A 97 -1.56 -11.13 -10.81
CA GLU A 97 -0.61 -11.64 -9.82
C GLU A 97 -1.16 -12.88 -9.10
N TYR A 98 -2.42 -12.87 -8.64
CA TYR A 98 -3.03 -14.03 -8.01
C TYR A 98 -3.11 -15.24 -8.96
N ARG A 99 -3.48 -15.03 -10.21
CA ARG A 99 -3.49 -16.09 -11.23
C ARG A 99 -2.11 -16.67 -11.51
N ALA A 100 -1.07 -15.89 -11.29
CA ALA A 100 0.31 -16.34 -11.38
C ALA A 100 0.86 -16.91 -10.07
N GLY A 101 -0.01 -17.25 -9.09
CA GLY A 101 0.39 -17.79 -7.79
C GLY A 101 1.16 -16.82 -6.90
N ARG A 102 1.13 -15.52 -7.20
CA ARG A 102 1.77 -14.48 -6.43
C ARG A 102 0.76 -13.70 -5.58
N THR A 103 1.20 -13.12 -4.49
CA THR A 103 0.33 -12.36 -3.57
C THR A 103 0.69 -10.87 -3.64
N PRO A 104 -0.04 -10.07 -4.43
CA PRO A 104 0.25 -8.64 -4.60
C PRO A 104 -0.18 -7.82 -3.39
N ASN A 105 0.34 -6.59 -3.30
CA ASN A 105 -0.19 -5.55 -2.42
C ASN A 105 -0.81 -4.43 -3.27
N PRO A 106 -2.15 -4.40 -3.43
CA PRO A 106 -2.81 -3.44 -4.30
C PRO A 106 -2.71 -1.99 -3.79
N CYS A 107 -2.50 -1.77 -2.49
CA CYS A 107 -2.28 -0.42 -1.95
C CYS A 107 -0.96 0.19 -2.46
N ILE A 108 0.07 -0.62 -2.67
CA ILE A 108 1.33 -0.18 -3.28
C ILE A 108 1.08 0.23 -4.73
N ALA A 109 0.36 -0.57 -5.51
CA ALA A 109 0.01 -0.25 -6.89
C ALA A 109 -0.85 1.03 -6.97
N CYS A 110 -1.87 1.17 -6.12
CA CYS A 110 -2.68 2.38 -6.02
C CYS A 110 -1.84 3.62 -5.67
N ASN A 111 -0.92 3.52 -4.72
CA ASN A 111 -0.02 4.61 -4.41
C ASN A 111 0.81 4.98 -5.64
N ARG A 112 1.50 4.00 -6.27
CA ARG A 112 2.37 4.24 -7.41
C ARG A 112 1.62 4.89 -8.58
N TYR A 113 0.60 4.23 -9.10
CA TYR A 113 0.00 4.56 -10.40
C TYR A 113 -1.13 5.59 -10.30
N VAL A 114 -1.98 5.50 -9.27
CA VAL A 114 -3.15 6.38 -9.17
C VAL A 114 -2.81 7.68 -8.43
N LYS A 115 -2.14 7.59 -7.26
CA LYS A 115 -1.85 8.79 -6.47
C LYS A 115 -0.64 9.54 -7.00
N TRP A 116 0.50 8.86 -7.20
CA TRP A 116 1.75 9.54 -7.54
C TRP A 116 2.10 9.60 -9.02
N GLU A 117 1.44 8.83 -9.88
CA GLU A 117 1.47 9.10 -11.31
C GLU A 117 0.29 10.00 -11.71
N SER A 118 -0.94 9.49 -11.67
CA SER A 118 -2.10 10.18 -12.24
C SER A 118 -2.52 11.43 -11.48
N LEU A 119 -2.73 11.35 -10.13
CA LEU A 119 -3.16 12.52 -9.37
C LEU A 119 -2.08 13.60 -9.32
N LEU A 120 -0.81 13.24 -9.12
CA LEU A 120 0.29 14.21 -9.11
C LEU A 120 0.39 14.93 -10.46
N GLN A 121 0.40 14.19 -11.57
CA GLN A 121 0.49 14.79 -12.91
C GLN A 121 -0.69 15.74 -13.19
N LYS A 122 -1.92 15.32 -12.89
CA LYS A 122 -3.11 16.17 -13.04
C LYS A 122 -3.03 17.41 -12.14
N SER A 123 -2.48 17.28 -10.93
CA SER A 123 -2.30 18.40 -9.99
C SER A 123 -1.26 19.41 -10.48
N LEU A 124 -0.12 18.94 -10.96
CA LEU A 124 0.94 19.80 -11.53
C LEU A 124 0.44 20.51 -12.80
N ALA A 125 -0.36 19.83 -13.64
CA ALA A 125 -0.93 20.40 -14.86
C ALA A 125 -1.89 21.58 -14.60
N ILE A 126 -2.56 21.63 -13.46
CA ILE A 126 -3.40 22.76 -13.04
C ILE A 126 -2.62 23.84 -12.28
N GLY A 127 -1.30 23.67 -12.11
CA GLY A 127 -0.42 24.66 -11.49
C GLY A 127 -0.20 24.46 -9.98
N ALA A 128 -0.61 23.33 -9.39
CA ALA A 128 -0.31 23.04 -8.01
C ALA A 128 1.20 22.71 -7.83
N ASP A 129 1.77 23.14 -6.72
CA ASP A 129 3.18 22.88 -6.38
C ASP A 129 3.37 21.49 -5.77
N TYR A 130 2.36 21.00 -5.04
CA TYR A 130 2.43 19.75 -4.28
C TYR A 130 1.13 18.96 -4.33
N ILE A 131 1.28 17.65 -4.11
CA ILE A 131 0.18 16.85 -3.58
C ILE A 131 0.43 16.50 -2.12
N ALA A 132 -0.64 16.24 -1.37
CA ALA A 132 -0.55 15.75 -0.01
C ALA A 132 -1.57 14.66 0.26
N THR A 133 -1.26 13.81 1.22
CA THR A 133 -2.14 12.72 1.66
C THR A 133 -2.05 12.54 3.16
N GLY A 134 -3.01 11.82 3.74
CA GLY A 134 -3.02 11.41 5.14
C GLY A 134 -2.15 10.19 5.46
N HIS A 135 -1.00 10.01 4.80
CA HIS A 135 -0.09 8.91 5.13
C HIS A 135 0.82 9.25 6.31
N TYR A 136 1.06 8.24 7.14
CA TYR A 136 2.02 8.30 8.24
C TYR A 136 3.42 7.97 7.73
N ALA A 137 4.08 8.97 7.18
CA ALA A 137 5.46 8.94 6.70
C ALA A 137 6.04 10.36 6.79
N LYS A 138 7.35 10.49 6.77
CA LYS A 138 8.04 11.79 6.69
C LYS A 138 8.99 11.80 5.50
N ILE A 139 9.05 12.93 4.80
CA ILE A 139 10.01 13.16 3.71
C ILE A 139 11.12 14.05 4.22
N VAL A 140 12.36 13.69 3.92
CA VAL A 140 13.54 14.51 4.19
C VAL A 140 14.42 14.58 2.95
N GLN A 141 15.15 15.68 2.81
CA GLN A 141 16.22 15.78 1.84
C GLN A 141 17.54 15.50 2.56
N LEU A 142 18.30 14.55 2.04
CA LEU A 142 19.61 14.17 2.58
C LEU A 142 20.71 15.14 2.10
N GLU A 143 21.89 15.06 2.71
CA GLU A 143 23.06 15.88 2.33
C GLU A 143 23.51 15.63 0.88
N ASN A 144 23.29 14.44 0.34
CA ASN A 144 23.54 14.11 -1.06
C ASN A 144 22.50 14.72 -2.03
N GLY A 145 21.57 15.51 -1.54
CA GLY A 145 20.50 16.15 -2.30
C GLY A 145 19.29 15.27 -2.61
N ARG A 146 19.34 13.96 -2.32
CA ARG A 146 18.22 13.03 -2.58
C ARG A 146 17.12 13.18 -1.54
N TYR A 147 15.89 13.04 -1.98
CA TYR A 147 14.75 12.92 -1.09
C TYR A 147 14.57 11.46 -0.68
N THR A 148 14.18 11.24 0.57
CA THR A 148 13.87 9.91 1.10
C THR A 148 12.75 9.96 2.12
N LEU A 149 12.23 8.77 2.44
CA LEU A 149 11.25 8.58 3.51
C LEU A 149 11.97 8.23 4.82
N ILE A 150 11.49 8.81 5.91
CA ILE A 150 11.76 8.33 7.26
C ILE A 150 10.47 7.81 7.88
N ARG A 151 10.59 6.83 8.74
CA ARG A 151 9.44 6.29 9.48
C ARG A 151 8.72 7.41 10.24
N SER A 152 7.41 7.31 10.31
CA SER A 152 6.59 8.22 11.09
C SER A 152 6.83 8.06 12.59
N ASP A 153 6.44 9.07 13.37
CA ASP A 153 6.49 8.99 14.83
C ASP A 153 5.32 8.17 15.42
N ALA A 154 4.30 7.88 14.60
CA ALA A 154 3.14 7.10 14.98
C ALA A 154 3.49 5.62 15.18
N LYS A 155 3.52 5.16 16.42
CA LYS A 155 3.78 3.76 16.76
C LYS A 155 2.72 2.85 16.13
N GLY A 156 3.18 1.86 15.35
CA GLY A 156 2.32 0.87 14.70
C GLY A 156 1.48 1.39 13.52
N LYS A 157 1.67 2.65 13.09
CA LYS A 157 0.97 3.26 11.95
C LYS A 157 1.91 3.68 10.81
N ASP A 158 3.20 3.36 10.90
CA ASP A 158 4.16 3.67 9.85
C ASP A 158 3.76 3.07 8.49
N GLN A 159 3.65 3.93 7.47
CA GLN A 159 3.22 3.54 6.13
C GLN A 159 4.33 3.67 5.08
N THR A 160 5.56 3.87 5.49
CA THR A 160 6.71 3.99 4.57
C THR A 160 6.86 2.75 3.68
N TYR A 161 6.52 1.56 4.17
CA TYR A 161 6.53 0.34 3.37
C TYR A 161 5.68 0.45 2.09
N ALA A 162 4.50 1.05 2.17
CA ALA A 162 3.59 1.16 1.02
C ALA A 162 3.97 2.31 0.05
N LEU A 163 5.02 3.05 0.36
CA LEU A 163 5.47 4.23 -0.39
C LEU A 163 6.88 4.06 -0.99
N TYR A 164 7.45 2.85 -0.90
CA TYR A 164 8.85 2.59 -1.26
C TYR A 164 9.20 2.91 -2.72
N ASN A 165 8.22 2.93 -3.61
CA ASN A 165 8.41 3.10 -5.05
C ASN A 165 8.23 4.54 -5.53
N LEU A 166 8.16 5.52 -4.63
CA LEU A 166 8.12 6.93 -5.01
C LEU A 166 9.47 7.38 -5.56
N THR A 167 9.43 8.02 -6.72
CA THR A 167 10.61 8.57 -7.38
C THR A 167 11.06 9.88 -6.74
N GLN A 168 12.28 10.34 -7.04
CA GLN A 168 12.82 11.61 -6.55
C GLN A 168 11.91 12.80 -6.92
N ASN A 169 11.42 12.83 -8.18
CA ASN A 169 10.47 13.86 -8.62
C ASN A 169 9.17 13.82 -7.83
N GLN A 170 8.61 12.63 -7.59
CA GLN A 170 7.37 12.47 -6.81
C GLN A 170 7.57 12.90 -5.35
N LEU A 171 8.68 12.52 -4.72
CA LEU A 171 9.01 12.91 -3.35
C LEU A 171 9.16 14.42 -3.20
N SER A 172 9.82 15.11 -4.15
CA SER A 172 10.01 16.56 -4.11
C SER A 172 8.70 17.36 -4.22
N HIS A 173 7.64 16.77 -4.75
CA HIS A 173 6.31 17.37 -4.90
C HIS A 173 5.26 16.79 -3.95
N THR A 174 5.69 16.15 -2.86
CA THR A 174 4.80 15.47 -1.91
C THR A 174 4.93 16.02 -0.50
N LEU A 175 3.79 16.16 0.19
CA LEU A 175 3.74 16.50 1.62
C LEU A 175 2.99 15.43 2.40
N PHE A 176 3.55 15.04 3.55
CA PHE A 176 2.91 14.17 4.54
C PHE A 176 2.74 14.93 5.86
N PRO A 177 1.71 15.79 5.97
CA PRO A 177 1.58 16.72 7.09
C PRO A 177 1.30 16.05 8.43
N ILE A 178 0.88 14.78 8.45
CA ILE A 178 0.59 14.05 9.67
C ILE A 178 1.70 13.09 10.13
N GLY A 179 2.79 12.98 9.38
CA GLY A 179 3.86 12.01 9.64
C GLY A 179 4.58 12.16 11.00
N SER A 180 4.51 13.35 11.61
CA SER A 180 5.09 13.65 12.92
C SER A 180 4.10 13.58 14.07
N TYR A 181 2.91 13.02 13.86
CA TYR A 181 1.86 12.94 14.86
C TYR A 181 1.49 11.48 15.15
N GLU A 182 1.18 11.20 16.41
CA GLU A 182 0.53 9.95 16.81
C GLU A 182 -0.96 9.97 16.43
N LYS A 183 -1.57 8.82 16.19
CA LYS A 183 -3.00 8.73 15.82
C LYS A 183 -3.95 9.43 16.81
N PRO A 184 -3.78 9.32 18.14
CA PRO A 184 -4.61 10.06 19.10
C PRO A 184 -4.49 11.58 18.93
N GLN A 185 -3.31 12.09 18.60
CA GLN A 185 -3.11 13.53 18.35
C GLN A 185 -3.87 14.00 17.10
N ILE A 186 -3.87 13.19 16.03
CA ILE A 186 -4.63 13.47 14.80
C ILE A 186 -6.13 13.52 15.10
N ARG A 187 -6.66 12.58 15.89
CA ARG A 187 -8.06 12.62 16.34
C ARG A 187 -8.37 13.85 17.16
N ALA A 188 -7.50 14.20 18.10
CA ALA A 188 -7.67 15.42 18.92
C ALA A 188 -7.62 16.71 18.08
N ILE A 189 -6.76 16.79 17.05
CA ILE A 189 -6.72 17.90 16.10
C ILE A 189 -8.03 18.00 15.34
N ALA A 190 -8.53 16.87 14.84
CA ALA A 190 -9.80 16.81 14.12
C ALA A 190 -10.98 17.21 14.99
N GLU A 191 -11.04 16.74 16.25
CA GLU A 191 -12.05 17.14 17.24
C GLU A 191 -12.01 18.64 17.52
N LYS A 192 -10.82 19.18 17.82
CA LYS A 192 -10.64 20.61 18.10
C LYS A 192 -11.03 21.47 16.90
N ALA A 193 -10.83 20.99 15.68
CA ALA A 193 -11.29 21.63 14.46
C ALA A 193 -12.79 21.41 14.19
N GLY A 194 -13.51 20.65 15.00
CA GLY A 194 -14.92 20.32 14.87
C GLY A 194 -15.23 19.36 13.72
N LEU A 195 -14.24 18.64 13.17
CA LEU A 195 -14.43 17.76 12.02
C LEU A 195 -15.27 16.54 12.42
N GLN A 196 -16.38 16.31 11.74
CA GLN A 196 -17.32 15.23 12.04
C GLN A 196 -16.70 13.83 11.91
N VAL A 197 -15.63 13.70 11.13
CA VAL A 197 -14.90 12.45 10.88
C VAL A 197 -13.89 12.08 11.98
N ALA A 198 -13.77 12.87 13.06
CA ALA A 198 -12.79 12.67 14.13
C ALA A 198 -12.86 11.27 14.77
N HIS A 199 -14.06 10.72 14.90
CA HIS A 199 -14.31 9.40 15.51
C HIS A 199 -14.52 8.27 14.49
N LYS A 200 -14.45 8.58 13.20
CA LYS A 200 -14.63 7.55 12.13
C LYS A 200 -13.57 6.46 12.28
N PRO A 201 -13.94 5.17 12.22
CA PRO A 201 -12.99 4.06 12.26
C PRO A 201 -12.05 4.10 11.04
N ASP A 202 -10.85 3.57 11.22
CA ASP A 202 -9.89 3.45 10.10
C ASP A 202 -10.33 2.32 9.17
N SER A 203 -10.15 2.51 7.87
CA SER A 203 -10.30 1.42 6.90
C SER A 203 -9.20 0.38 7.13
N GLN A 204 -9.59 -0.89 7.29
CA GLN A 204 -8.66 -1.98 7.64
C GLN A 204 -8.40 -2.92 6.47
N GLU A 205 -9.30 -2.97 5.49
CA GLU A 205 -9.31 -3.93 4.40
C GLU A 205 -8.95 -3.28 3.05
N ILE A 206 -8.69 -4.13 2.05
CA ILE A 206 -8.53 -3.70 0.68
C ILE A 206 -9.85 -3.05 0.22
N CYS A 207 -9.80 -1.82 -0.24
CA CYS A 207 -10.99 -0.99 -0.46
C CYS A 207 -11.99 -1.57 -1.46
N PHE A 208 -11.56 -2.42 -2.39
CA PHE A 208 -12.42 -3.07 -3.37
C PHE A 208 -12.72 -4.56 -3.05
N VAL A 209 -12.19 -5.10 -1.93
CA VAL A 209 -12.50 -6.44 -1.41
C VAL A 209 -12.85 -6.35 0.08
N PRO A 210 -13.97 -5.71 0.43
CA PRO A 210 -14.32 -5.42 1.82
C PRO A 210 -14.69 -6.67 2.64
N ASP A 211 -15.05 -7.77 1.97
CA ASP A 211 -15.43 -9.06 2.54
C ASP A 211 -14.22 -9.99 2.77
N ASN A 212 -13.00 -9.58 2.40
CA ASN A 212 -11.80 -10.41 2.42
C ASN A 212 -11.86 -11.67 1.55
N ASP A 213 -12.84 -11.79 0.69
CA ASP A 213 -12.97 -12.89 -0.27
C ASP A 213 -12.25 -12.56 -1.58
N TYR A 214 -10.92 -12.61 -1.55
CA TYR A 214 -10.07 -12.27 -2.70
C TYR A 214 -10.33 -13.18 -3.90
N ALA A 215 -10.50 -14.49 -3.66
CA ALA A 215 -10.76 -15.46 -4.72
C ALA A 215 -12.14 -15.24 -5.36
N GLY A 216 -13.18 -15.08 -4.54
CA GLY A 216 -14.51 -14.74 -5.03
C GLY A 216 -14.56 -13.39 -5.77
N PHE A 217 -13.76 -12.41 -5.34
CA PHE A 217 -13.60 -11.16 -6.09
C PHE A 217 -13.01 -11.42 -7.48
N ILE A 218 -11.91 -12.18 -7.56
CA ILE A 218 -11.26 -12.53 -8.84
C ILE A 218 -12.20 -13.28 -9.76
N GLU A 219 -12.96 -14.25 -9.24
CA GLU A 219 -13.96 -14.99 -10.01
C GLU A 219 -15.06 -14.08 -10.56
N ARG A 220 -15.58 -13.14 -9.75
CA ARG A 220 -16.59 -12.16 -10.19
C ARG A 220 -16.04 -11.21 -11.26
N GLU A 221 -14.83 -10.69 -11.05
CA GLU A 221 -14.19 -9.74 -11.96
C GLU A 221 -13.87 -10.35 -13.32
N THR A 222 -13.50 -11.62 -13.34
CA THR A 222 -13.06 -12.31 -14.57
C THR A 222 -14.15 -13.18 -15.20
N ASN A 223 -15.26 -13.43 -14.51
CA ASN A 223 -16.28 -14.42 -14.86
C ASN A 223 -15.71 -15.84 -15.10
N GLU A 224 -14.61 -16.17 -14.44
CA GLU A 224 -13.93 -17.45 -14.56
C GLU A 224 -13.71 -18.06 -13.18
N VAL A 225 -14.21 -19.28 -12.97
CA VAL A 225 -13.95 -20.06 -11.75
C VAL A 225 -12.60 -20.74 -11.86
N GLU A 226 -11.80 -20.65 -10.80
CA GLU A 226 -10.50 -21.32 -10.77
C GLU A 226 -10.64 -22.84 -10.82
N LYS A 227 -9.71 -23.50 -11.51
CA LYS A 227 -9.70 -24.96 -11.63
C LYS A 227 -9.17 -25.57 -10.34
N PRO A 228 -9.83 -26.61 -9.79
CA PRO A 228 -9.26 -27.40 -8.71
C PRO A 228 -7.91 -28.00 -9.10
N GLY A 229 -7.01 -28.11 -8.14
CA GLY A 229 -5.70 -28.74 -8.31
C GLY A 229 -5.34 -29.58 -7.08
N ASN A 230 -4.09 -30.01 -6.99
CA ASN A 230 -3.65 -30.91 -5.92
C ASN A 230 -2.91 -30.17 -4.81
N PHE A 231 -3.21 -30.50 -3.56
CA PHE A 231 -2.28 -30.32 -2.46
C PHE A 231 -1.22 -31.44 -2.51
N VAL A 232 0.02 -31.06 -2.51
CA VAL A 232 1.15 -32.00 -2.51
C VAL A 232 2.13 -31.70 -1.37
N LEU A 233 2.83 -32.71 -0.88
CA LEU A 233 3.98 -32.52 0.00
C LEU A 233 5.21 -32.08 -0.81
N THR A 234 6.23 -31.58 -0.14
CA THR A 234 7.55 -31.31 -0.73
C THR A 234 8.19 -32.57 -1.36
N SER A 235 7.76 -33.76 -0.92
CA SER A 235 8.12 -35.05 -1.53
C SER A 235 7.40 -35.37 -2.86
N GLY A 236 6.37 -34.60 -3.23
CA GLY A 236 5.52 -34.86 -4.38
C GLY A 236 4.30 -35.76 -4.09
N GLU A 237 4.13 -36.23 -2.85
CA GLU A 237 2.96 -37.01 -2.44
C GLU A 237 1.69 -36.15 -2.47
N ILE A 238 0.62 -36.65 -3.12
CA ILE A 238 -0.69 -35.97 -3.20
C ILE A 238 -1.44 -36.19 -1.89
N LEU A 239 -1.83 -35.09 -1.24
CA LEU A 239 -2.58 -35.09 0.01
C LEU A 239 -4.09 -34.88 -0.18
N GLY A 240 -4.50 -34.30 -1.30
CA GLY A 240 -5.89 -33.98 -1.57
C GLY A 240 -6.05 -32.94 -2.66
N THR A 241 -7.24 -32.37 -2.76
CA THR A 241 -7.58 -31.40 -3.82
C THR A 241 -7.93 -30.03 -3.23
N HIS A 242 -7.41 -28.98 -3.85
CA HIS A 242 -7.72 -27.59 -3.51
C HIS A 242 -8.67 -26.94 -4.52
N LYS A 243 -9.23 -25.78 -4.18
CA LYS A 243 -10.26 -25.06 -4.97
C LYS A 243 -9.68 -24.23 -6.13
N GLY A 244 -8.39 -24.05 -6.22
CA GLY A 244 -7.68 -23.17 -7.13
C GLY A 244 -6.54 -22.47 -6.39
N ILE A 245 -5.44 -22.16 -7.08
CA ILE A 245 -4.22 -21.59 -6.46
C ILE A 245 -4.43 -20.19 -5.88
N GLY A 246 -5.34 -19.39 -6.45
CA GLY A 246 -5.63 -18.04 -5.98
C GLY A 246 -6.30 -17.96 -4.60
N HIS A 247 -6.74 -19.08 -4.05
CA HIS A 247 -7.27 -19.17 -2.69
C HIS A 247 -6.16 -19.26 -1.62
N TYR A 248 -4.89 -19.39 -2.02
CA TYR A 248 -3.80 -19.70 -1.10
C TYR A 248 -2.67 -18.69 -1.17
N THR A 249 -1.98 -18.55 -0.04
CA THR A 249 -0.81 -17.67 0.10
C THR A 249 0.27 -18.39 0.87
N ILE A 250 1.54 -18.20 0.52
CA ILE A 250 2.68 -18.80 1.23
C ILE A 250 2.64 -18.44 2.72
N GLY A 251 2.83 -19.45 3.57
CA GLY A 251 2.72 -19.36 5.03
C GLY A 251 1.31 -19.52 5.59
N GLN A 252 0.29 -19.66 4.74
CA GLN A 252 -1.09 -19.89 5.17
C GLN A 252 -1.21 -21.25 5.87
N ARG A 253 -1.93 -21.26 7.01
CA ARG A 253 -2.24 -22.48 7.78
C ARG A 253 -3.73 -22.77 7.80
N LYS A 254 -4.56 -21.73 7.95
CA LYS A 254 -6.02 -21.86 8.09
C LYS A 254 -6.69 -21.85 6.72
N GLY A 255 -7.87 -22.45 6.61
CA GLY A 255 -8.66 -22.42 5.38
C GLY A 255 -8.18 -23.34 4.27
N LEU A 256 -7.33 -24.33 4.57
CA LEU A 256 -6.89 -25.32 3.59
C LEU A 256 -8.00 -26.32 3.22
N GLY A 257 -9.03 -26.44 4.05
CA GLY A 257 -10.21 -27.28 3.77
C GLY A 257 -10.01 -28.79 3.99
N ILE A 258 -8.84 -29.19 4.45
CA ILE A 258 -8.49 -30.62 4.72
C ILE A 258 -7.85 -30.72 6.09
N ALA A 259 -8.13 -31.83 6.80
CA ALA A 259 -7.49 -32.16 8.07
C ALA A 259 -6.30 -33.09 7.82
N PHE A 260 -5.09 -32.63 8.14
CA PHE A 260 -3.84 -33.36 7.90
C PHE A 260 -3.31 -34.10 9.14
N GLY A 261 -4.02 -34.05 10.29
CA GLY A 261 -3.58 -34.64 11.55
C GLY A 261 -2.50 -33.87 12.28
N GLU A 262 -1.70 -33.07 11.57
CA GLU A 262 -0.69 -32.14 12.08
C GLU A 262 -0.83 -30.76 11.39
N PRO A 263 -0.25 -29.69 11.98
CA PRO A 263 -0.28 -28.37 11.35
C PRO A 263 0.53 -28.34 10.05
N MET A 264 -0.16 -28.07 8.93
CA MET A 264 0.45 -27.89 7.62
C MET A 264 0.37 -26.43 7.18
N PHE A 265 1.33 -25.99 6.37
CA PHE A 265 1.48 -24.63 5.88
C PHE A 265 1.72 -24.65 4.37
N VAL A 266 1.22 -23.65 3.66
CA VAL A 266 1.58 -23.46 2.26
C VAL A 266 3.05 -23.04 2.19
N VAL A 267 3.86 -23.83 1.50
CA VAL A 267 5.29 -23.59 1.29
C VAL A 267 5.56 -22.99 -0.07
N GLU A 268 4.86 -23.48 -1.10
CA GLU A 268 5.02 -23.04 -2.47
C GLU A 268 3.68 -23.13 -3.23
N ILE A 269 3.51 -22.30 -4.25
CA ILE A 269 2.39 -22.34 -5.18
C ILE A 269 2.98 -22.51 -6.58
N CYS A 270 2.57 -23.57 -7.29
CA CYS A 270 3.07 -23.95 -8.61
C CYS A 270 1.97 -23.73 -9.67
N PRO A 271 1.91 -22.57 -10.33
CA PRO A 271 0.85 -22.29 -11.31
C PRO A 271 0.88 -23.21 -12.53
N GLU A 272 2.06 -23.63 -12.96
CA GLU A 272 2.25 -24.47 -14.15
C GLU A 272 1.63 -25.86 -13.99
N THR A 273 1.69 -26.42 -12.77
CA THR A 273 1.11 -27.75 -12.45
C THR A 273 -0.23 -27.63 -11.73
N ASN A 274 -0.66 -26.42 -11.39
CA ASN A 274 -1.81 -26.12 -10.57
C ASN A 274 -1.77 -26.87 -9.21
N GLU A 275 -0.61 -26.80 -8.54
CA GLU A 275 -0.36 -27.46 -7.26
C GLU A 275 -0.06 -26.44 -6.16
N VAL A 276 -0.51 -26.77 -4.95
CA VAL A 276 -0.17 -26.05 -3.72
C VAL A 276 0.65 -27.00 -2.85
N VAL A 277 1.93 -26.65 -2.68
CA VAL A 277 2.86 -27.45 -1.88
C VAL A 277 2.66 -27.13 -0.40
N LEU A 278 2.43 -28.17 0.39
CA LEU A 278 2.28 -28.09 1.82
C LEU A 278 3.49 -28.69 2.53
N GLY A 279 3.88 -28.07 3.64
CA GLY A 279 4.98 -28.54 4.47
C GLY A 279 4.78 -28.19 5.94
N LYS A 280 5.76 -28.59 6.75
CA LYS A 280 5.81 -28.25 8.17
C LYS A 280 6.25 -26.81 8.39
N ASN A 281 6.16 -26.33 9.63
CA ASN A 281 6.45 -24.92 9.93
C ASN A 281 7.89 -24.50 9.62
N ASP A 282 8.86 -25.40 9.78
CA ASP A 282 10.27 -25.15 9.47
C ASP A 282 10.54 -25.00 7.97
N GLU A 283 9.76 -25.63 7.12
CA GLU A 283 9.88 -25.57 5.65
C GLU A 283 9.39 -24.21 5.06
N VAL A 284 8.73 -23.36 5.86
CA VAL A 284 8.29 -22.01 5.43
C VAL A 284 9.36 -20.94 5.67
N PHE A 285 10.50 -21.28 6.23
CA PHE A 285 11.59 -20.35 6.49
C PHE A 285 12.65 -20.40 5.39
N THR A 286 13.22 -19.23 5.08
CA THR A 286 14.35 -19.09 4.17
C THR A 286 15.33 -18.05 4.69
N ASP A 287 16.60 -18.23 4.39
CA ASP A 287 17.69 -17.31 4.74
C ASP A 287 18.10 -16.38 3.58
N TRP A 288 17.42 -16.47 2.43
CA TRP A 288 17.69 -15.64 1.28
C TRP A 288 16.42 -15.23 0.52
N LEU A 289 16.53 -14.17 -0.29
CA LEU A 289 15.55 -13.81 -1.31
C LEU A 289 16.22 -13.06 -2.46
N LYS A 290 15.51 -13.01 -3.59
CA LYS A 290 15.83 -12.14 -4.72
C LYS A 290 14.64 -11.21 -5.01
N ALA A 291 14.94 -9.93 -5.23
CA ALA A 291 13.96 -8.91 -5.60
C ALA A 291 14.36 -8.24 -6.92
N ASN A 292 13.38 -7.80 -7.68
CA ASN A 292 13.55 -7.05 -8.93
C ASN A 292 12.73 -5.77 -8.93
N GLN A 293 12.80 -4.99 -10.01
CA GLN A 293 12.14 -3.69 -10.14
C GLN A 293 12.54 -2.73 -9.01
N VAL A 294 13.83 -2.51 -8.89
CA VAL A 294 14.43 -1.75 -7.79
C VAL A 294 14.17 -0.26 -7.96
N ASN A 295 13.72 0.39 -6.87
CA ASN A 295 13.65 1.85 -6.76
C ASN A 295 14.63 2.34 -5.70
N HIS A 296 15.67 3.06 -6.11
CA HIS A 296 16.66 3.64 -5.21
C HIS A 296 16.17 5.00 -4.69
N MET A 297 15.91 5.09 -3.38
CA MET A 297 15.38 6.31 -2.77
C MET A 297 16.47 7.17 -2.13
N ALA A 298 17.10 6.71 -1.07
CA ALA A 298 18.16 7.46 -0.36
C ALA A 298 19.55 7.35 -1.00
N VAL A 299 19.77 6.31 -1.78
CA VAL A 299 21.02 6.00 -2.49
C VAL A 299 20.78 5.95 -3.99
N ASP A 300 21.79 6.04 -4.79
CA ASP A 300 21.73 5.90 -6.26
C ASP A 300 22.01 4.46 -6.71
N HIS A 301 22.68 3.65 -5.89
CA HIS A 301 22.92 2.24 -6.11
C HIS A 301 23.10 1.48 -4.79
N PHE A 302 22.97 0.17 -4.83
CA PHE A 302 23.29 -0.72 -3.72
C PHE A 302 24.72 -1.28 -3.86
N GLU A 303 25.33 -1.63 -2.73
CA GLU A 303 26.64 -2.27 -2.68
C GLU A 303 26.52 -3.69 -2.12
N VAL A 304 27.26 -4.64 -2.74
CA VAL A 304 27.40 -5.99 -2.18
C VAL A 304 28.12 -5.90 -0.83
N GLY A 305 27.60 -6.60 0.16
CA GLY A 305 28.10 -6.53 1.54
C GLY A 305 27.44 -5.46 2.40
N GLN A 306 26.58 -4.60 1.83
CA GLN A 306 25.85 -3.59 2.58
C GLN A 306 24.86 -4.23 3.56
N LYS A 307 24.94 -3.83 4.83
CA LYS A 307 24.02 -4.29 5.88
C LYS A 307 22.76 -3.44 5.89
N VAL A 308 21.60 -4.09 5.91
CA VAL A 308 20.29 -3.46 5.85
C VAL A 308 19.31 -4.12 6.82
N THR A 309 18.22 -3.43 7.11
CA THR A 309 17.03 -4.05 7.69
C THR A 309 16.00 -4.18 6.57
N ALA A 310 15.55 -5.42 6.28
CA ALA A 310 14.59 -5.70 5.22
C ALA A 310 13.21 -6.02 5.78
N ARG A 311 12.17 -5.36 5.27
CA ARG A 311 10.77 -5.72 5.50
C ARG A 311 10.24 -6.42 4.26
N ILE A 312 9.77 -7.65 4.43
CA ILE A 312 9.31 -8.53 3.34
C ILE A 312 7.78 -8.53 3.14
N ARG A 313 7.04 -7.81 3.98
CA ARG A 313 5.60 -7.53 3.90
C ARG A 313 5.22 -6.40 4.84
N TYR A 314 4.03 -5.84 4.68
CA TYR A 314 3.56 -4.68 5.44
C TYR A 314 3.66 -4.85 6.96
N ASN A 315 3.19 -5.98 7.49
CA ASN A 315 3.20 -6.26 8.94
C ASN A 315 4.50 -6.92 9.44
N HIS A 316 5.57 -6.97 8.62
CA HIS A 316 6.85 -7.52 9.05
C HIS A 316 7.65 -6.50 9.86
N GLY A 317 8.19 -6.90 11.01
CA GLY A 317 8.97 -6.02 11.89
C GLY A 317 10.29 -5.52 11.32
N GLY A 318 10.78 -6.20 10.28
CA GLY A 318 12.11 -6.02 9.70
C GLY A 318 13.10 -7.07 10.20
N ALA A 319 13.89 -7.63 9.32
CA ALA A 319 14.96 -8.58 9.60
C ALA A 319 16.30 -8.02 9.14
N LYS A 320 17.36 -8.30 9.87
CA LYS A 320 18.71 -7.92 9.47
C LYS A 320 19.17 -8.80 8.31
N ALA A 321 19.75 -8.17 7.31
CA ALA A 321 20.23 -8.84 6.11
C ALA A 321 21.46 -8.12 5.55
N VAL A 322 22.14 -8.84 4.64
CA VAL A 322 23.24 -8.30 3.85
C VAL A 322 22.87 -8.43 2.38
N ILE A 323 23.14 -7.41 1.59
CA ILE A 323 23.00 -7.46 0.14
C ILE A 323 24.10 -8.37 -0.39
N SER A 324 23.73 -9.53 -0.96
CA SER A 324 24.65 -10.57 -1.41
C SER A 324 24.95 -10.49 -2.91
N GLU A 325 24.04 -9.92 -3.69
CA GLU A 325 24.19 -9.74 -5.13
C GLU A 325 23.46 -8.47 -5.56
N VAL A 326 23.97 -7.77 -6.56
CA VAL A 326 23.33 -6.59 -7.18
C VAL A 326 23.48 -6.69 -8.69
N THR A 327 22.40 -6.43 -9.41
CA THR A 327 22.38 -6.21 -10.86
C THR A 327 21.73 -4.86 -11.16
N GLU A 328 21.56 -4.51 -12.43
CA GLU A 328 20.93 -3.24 -12.82
C GLU A 328 19.49 -3.08 -12.28
N ASP A 329 18.70 -4.14 -12.26
CA ASP A 329 17.27 -4.12 -11.90
C ASP A 329 16.92 -5.10 -10.76
N SER A 330 17.91 -5.74 -10.15
CA SER A 330 17.65 -6.72 -9.08
C SER A 330 18.73 -6.73 -8.01
N PHE A 331 18.37 -7.24 -6.83
CA PHE A 331 19.31 -7.57 -5.77
C PHE A 331 18.90 -8.85 -5.06
N SER A 332 19.88 -9.50 -4.43
CA SER A 332 19.65 -10.63 -3.53
C SER A 332 20.04 -10.27 -2.10
N LEU A 333 19.32 -10.81 -1.14
CA LEU A 333 19.60 -10.67 0.29
C LEU A 333 19.95 -12.01 0.89
N THR A 334 20.89 -12.01 1.84
CA THR A 334 21.08 -13.08 2.81
C THR A 334 20.73 -12.55 4.19
N PHE A 335 19.80 -13.21 4.88
CA PHE A 335 19.35 -12.84 6.23
C PHE A 335 20.30 -13.37 7.29
N GLU A 336 20.47 -12.62 8.39
CA GLU A 336 21.25 -13.11 9.56
C GLU A 336 20.55 -14.30 10.24
N GLU A 337 19.21 -14.29 10.25
CA GLU A 337 18.37 -15.40 10.73
C GLU A 337 17.27 -15.69 9.68
N PRO A 338 16.92 -16.97 9.46
CA PRO A 338 15.86 -17.31 8.51
C PRO A 338 14.56 -16.57 8.77
N VAL A 339 13.93 -16.06 7.73
CA VAL A 339 12.66 -15.34 7.79
C VAL A 339 11.51 -16.19 7.29
N ARG A 340 10.36 -16.02 7.90
CA ARG A 340 9.18 -16.82 7.61
C ARG A 340 8.39 -16.28 6.43
N ALA A 341 8.03 -17.15 5.50
CA ALA A 341 7.08 -16.92 4.42
C ALA A 341 7.46 -15.71 3.52
N VAL A 342 8.62 -15.78 2.89
CA VAL A 342 8.95 -14.90 1.77
C VAL A 342 7.99 -15.21 0.63
N THR A 343 7.20 -14.23 0.24
CA THR A 343 6.05 -14.43 -0.65
C THR A 343 6.25 -13.68 -1.95
N PRO A 344 6.33 -14.37 -3.11
CA PRO A 344 6.37 -13.73 -4.42
C PRO A 344 5.18 -12.78 -4.64
N GLY A 345 5.44 -11.62 -5.24
CA GLY A 345 4.45 -10.54 -5.42
C GLY A 345 4.44 -9.51 -4.30
N GLN A 346 5.04 -9.82 -3.14
CA GLN A 346 5.22 -8.84 -2.07
C GLN A 346 6.45 -7.97 -2.31
N ALA A 347 6.38 -6.72 -1.86
CA ALA A 347 7.52 -5.81 -1.88
C ALA A 347 8.57 -6.20 -0.83
N VAL A 348 9.82 -5.98 -1.16
CA VAL A 348 10.94 -5.99 -0.20
C VAL A 348 11.44 -4.56 -0.03
N VAL A 349 11.32 -4.03 1.18
CA VAL A 349 11.68 -2.66 1.47
C VAL A 349 12.88 -2.63 2.41
N LEU A 350 13.92 -1.93 1.98
CA LEU A 350 15.19 -1.85 2.70
C LEU A 350 15.27 -0.54 3.50
N TYR A 351 15.88 -0.64 4.68
CA TYR A 351 16.09 0.49 5.58
C TYR A 351 17.53 0.51 6.08
N LEU A 352 18.14 1.69 6.11
CA LEU A 352 19.33 1.99 6.90
C LEU A 352 18.87 2.71 8.17
N SER A 353 18.85 2.01 9.29
CA SER A 353 18.25 2.51 10.54
C SER A 353 16.76 2.87 10.32
N LEU A 354 16.40 4.16 10.42
CA LEU A 354 15.06 4.67 10.18
C LEU A 354 14.82 5.18 8.76
N ILE A 355 15.89 5.27 7.96
CA ILE A 355 15.88 5.83 6.61
C ILE A 355 15.55 4.71 5.61
N HIS A 356 14.64 5.00 4.71
CA HIS A 356 14.29 4.15 3.58
C HIS A 356 15.35 4.30 2.47
N ILE A 357 15.88 3.20 1.93
CA ILE A 357 16.91 3.25 0.87
C ILE A 357 16.46 2.67 -0.45
#